data_c113035fb8cc546f2c740e49ce2d3790
#
_entry.id   c113035fb8cc546f2c740e49ce2d3790
#
_cell.length_a   1.000
_cell.length_b   1.000
_cell.length_c   1.000
_cell.angle_alpha   90.00
_cell.angle_beta   90.00
_cell.angle_gamma   90.00
#
_symmetry.space_group_name_H-M   'P 1'
#
loop_
_entity.id
_entity.type
_entity.pdbx_description
1 polymer ?
#
loop_
_entity_poly.entity_id
_entity_poly.type
_entity_poly.pdbx_seq_one_letter_code
_entity_poly.pdbx_strand_id
1 'polypeptide(L)'
;MKYFYHLVPNPFIGKKLIPLNEMDPKGELFLSHSKKYIGRESLTKEIIPILNCKWNDVVQFSAINPQLIINQLRKIQPNLDITRMKCFKVCIEEVEDIYEGVIFEREQSREKGNFKIYPSEVKLLNSKNYKELSSVPEKTIEYWKRVESEGGKYLWFPYIPHVFLKGAVDTTHFEVIDLV
;
A
#
# COMPACT_ATOMS: atom_id res chain seq x y z
N MET A 1 -16.71 12.65 1.39
CA MET A 1 -15.46 12.16 2.04
C MET A 1 -14.85 11.07 1.18
N LYS A 2 -13.53 11.03 1.08
CA LYS A 2 -12.76 10.00 0.36
C LYS A 2 -11.78 9.38 1.33
N TYR A 3 -11.57 8.07 1.21
CA TYR A 3 -10.76 7.30 2.15
C TYR A 3 -9.63 6.56 1.46
N PHE A 4 -8.56 6.31 2.19
CA PHE A 4 -7.52 5.35 1.83
C PHE A 4 -7.21 4.44 3.02
N TYR A 5 -6.53 3.32 2.77
CA TYR A 5 -6.54 2.19 3.67
C TYR A 5 -5.15 1.62 3.90
N HIS A 6 -4.89 1.16 5.12
CA HIS A 6 -3.66 0.44 5.47
C HIS A 6 -3.99 -0.76 6.34
N LEU A 7 -3.52 -1.95 5.94
CA LEU A 7 -3.68 -3.14 6.77
C LEU A 7 -2.99 -2.94 8.11
N VAL A 8 -3.69 -3.21 9.20
CA VAL A 8 -3.10 -3.09 10.55
C VAL A 8 -1.99 -4.12 10.68
N PRO A 9 -0.74 -3.73 10.97
CA PRO A 9 0.35 -4.67 11.21
C PRO A 9 0.02 -5.62 12.37
N ASN A 10 0.52 -6.83 12.32
CA ASN A 10 0.36 -7.79 13.42
C ASN A 10 1.73 -8.34 13.82
N PRO A 11 2.23 -8.05 15.04
CA PRO A 11 1.59 -7.18 16.05
C PRO A 11 1.66 -5.69 15.68
N PHE A 12 0.64 -4.91 16.07
CA PHE A 12 0.68 -3.46 16.04
C PHE A 12 0.86 -2.92 17.45
N ILE A 13 1.99 -2.31 17.71
CA ILE A 13 2.37 -1.78 19.03
C ILE A 13 2.52 -0.27 18.93
N GLY A 14 1.83 0.44 19.82
CA GLY A 14 1.86 1.90 19.84
C GLY A 14 0.73 2.54 19.02
N LYS A 15 0.96 3.79 18.59
CA LYS A 15 -0.03 4.64 17.92
C LYS A 15 0.47 5.22 16.61
N LYS A 16 1.56 4.68 16.05
CA LYS A 16 2.15 5.19 14.81
C LYS A 16 2.47 4.07 13.85
N LEU A 17 2.13 4.28 12.59
CA LEU A 17 2.73 3.56 11.48
C LEU A 17 4.09 4.20 11.19
N ILE A 18 5.14 3.40 11.17
CA ILE A 18 6.52 3.86 11.06
C ILE A 18 7.10 3.36 9.72
N PRO A 19 7.67 4.23 8.87
CA PRO A 19 8.36 3.82 7.67
C PRO A 19 9.53 2.88 7.97
N LEU A 20 9.86 1.99 7.03
CA LEU A 20 10.90 0.99 7.26
C LEU A 20 12.25 1.60 7.64
N ASN A 21 12.64 2.74 7.04
CA ASN A 21 13.91 3.40 7.35
C ASN A 21 13.95 4.06 8.74
N GLU A 22 12.82 4.23 9.40
CA GLU A 22 12.73 4.76 10.77
C GLU A 22 12.58 3.65 11.83
N MET A 23 12.44 2.39 11.41
CA MET A 23 12.34 1.25 12.32
C MET A 23 13.72 0.86 12.86
N ASP A 24 13.76 0.27 14.07
CA ASP A 24 14.96 -0.37 14.60
C ASP A 24 15.40 -1.53 13.67
N PRO A 25 16.59 -1.47 13.05
CA PRO A 25 17.06 -2.51 12.13
C PRO A 25 17.20 -3.90 12.76
N LYS A 26 17.27 -3.98 14.09
CA LYS A 26 17.36 -5.22 14.86
C LYS A 26 15.96 -5.74 15.29
N GLY A 27 14.93 -4.93 15.12
CA GLY A 27 13.57 -5.27 15.52
C GLY A 27 12.94 -6.34 14.62
N GLU A 28 12.13 -7.22 15.21
CA GLU A 28 11.41 -8.29 14.46
C GLU A 28 10.52 -7.72 13.36
N LEU A 29 9.89 -6.57 13.60
CA LEU A 29 9.02 -5.90 12.63
C LEU A 29 9.82 -5.44 11.42
N PHE A 30 11.00 -4.82 11.62
CA PHE A 30 11.91 -4.44 10.53
C PHE A 30 12.34 -5.68 9.73
N LEU A 31 12.78 -6.74 10.41
CA LEU A 31 13.23 -7.97 9.76
C LEU A 31 12.11 -8.62 8.93
N SER A 32 10.88 -8.60 9.43
CA SER A 32 9.72 -9.11 8.71
C SER A 32 9.39 -8.27 7.47
N HIS A 33 9.40 -6.93 7.61
CA HIS A 33 9.06 -6.02 6.51
C HIS A 33 10.17 -5.96 5.45
N SER A 34 11.44 -6.01 5.84
CA SER A 34 12.58 -6.00 4.90
C SER A 34 12.60 -7.21 3.96
N LYS A 35 12.11 -8.37 4.41
CA LYS A 35 11.98 -9.57 3.57
C LYS A 35 11.14 -9.35 2.31
N LYS A 36 10.21 -8.39 2.31
CA LYS A 36 9.39 -8.05 1.14
C LYS A 36 10.21 -7.49 -0.02
N TYR A 37 11.42 -7.01 0.25
CA TYR A 37 12.30 -6.38 -0.74
C TYR A 37 13.39 -7.31 -1.27
N ILE A 38 13.45 -8.56 -0.82
CA ILE A 38 14.36 -9.56 -1.39
C ILE A 38 14.06 -9.74 -2.89
N GLY A 39 15.08 -9.53 -3.73
CA GLY A 39 14.94 -9.52 -5.20
C GLY A 39 14.34 -8.21 -5.78
N ARG A 40 14.11 -7.20 -4.93
CA ARG A 40 13.62 -5.88 -5.31
C ARG A 40 14.37 -4.76 -4.57
N GLU A 41 15.64 -5.00 -4.24
CA GLU A 41 16.46 -4.09 -3.44
C GLU A 41 16.67 -2.73 -4.12
N SER A 42 16.62 -2.68 -5.45
CA SER A 42 16.67 -1.42 -6.21
C SER A 42 15.51 -0.48 -5.88
N LEU A 43 14.32 -1.03 -5.58
CA LEU A 43 13.14 -0.23 -5.22
C LEU A 43 13.40 0.59 -3.95
N THR A 44 14.13 0.05 -2.98
CA THR A 44 14.41 0.74 -1.70
C THR A 44 15.30 1.97 -1.88
N LYS A 45 15.98 2.09 -3.03
CA LYS A 45 16.86 3.21 -3.39
C LYS A 45 16.16 4.26 -4.25
N GLU A 46 14.98 3.93 -4.78
CA GLU A 46 14.21 4.85 -5.61
C GLU A 46 13.77 6.08 -4.81
N ILE A 47 13.89 7.24 -5.46
CA ILE A 47 13.42 8.51 -4.93
C ILE A 47 12.00 8.76 -5.44
N ILE A 48 11.10 9.04 -4.53
CA ILE A 48 9.72 9.39 -4.84
C ILE A 48 9.70 10.87 -5.29
N PRO A 49 9.33 11.17 -6.55
CA PRO A 49 9.16 12.54 -7.00
C PRO A 49 8.21 13.34 -6.10
N ILE A 50 8.37 14.66 -6.06
CA ILE A 50 7.63 15.59 -5.18
C ILE A 50 8.07 15.48 -3.71
N LEU A 51 8.09 14.28 -3.11
CA LEU A 51 8.50 14.09 -1.72
C LEU A 51 10.02 14.16 -1.51
N ASN A 52 10.80 13.93 -2.59
CA ASN A 52 12.27 13.89 -2.55
C ASN A 52 12.82 13.00 -1.42
N CYS A 53 12.19 11.86 -1.17
CA CYS A 53 12.58 10.87 -0.18
C CYS A 53 12.57 9.47 -0.80
N LYS A 54 13.18 8.49 -0.10
CA LYS A 54 13.24 7.11 -0.60
C LYS A 54 11.91 6.38 -0.42
N TRP A 55 11.74 5.31 -1.18
CA TRP A 55 10.59 4.41 -1.09
C TRP A 55 10.26 3.94 0.34
N ASN A 56 11.29 3.72 1.17
CA ASN A 56 11.13 3.25 2.55
C ASN A 56 11.06 4.37 3.59
N ASP A 57 11.02 5.64 3.17
CA ASP A 57 10.81 6.79 4.06
C ASP A 57 9.32 7.18 4.18
N VAL A 58 8.43 6.39 3.57
CA VAL A 58 6.99 6.67 3.55
C VAL A 58 6.18 5.52 4.12
N VAL A 59 5.02 5.83 4.67
CA VAL A 59 3.94 4.87 4.95
C VAL A 59 3.04 4.80 3.73
N GLN A 60 2.75 3.58 3.27
CA GLN A 60 2.02 3.33 2.03
C GLN A 60 0.59 2.88 2.34
N PHE A 61 -0.39 3.57 1.77
CA PHE A 61 -1.80 3.25 1.86
C PHE A 61 -2.35 2.88 0.49
N SER A 62 -3.42 2.10 0.44
CA SER A 62 -4.11 1.77 -0.80
C SER A 62 -5.33 2.66 -1.04
N ALA A 63 -5.60 2.99 -2.29
CA ALA A 63 -6.78 3.75 -2.68
C ALA A 63 -8.06 2.89 -2.80
N ILE A 64 -8.05 1.69 -2.27
CA ILE A 64 -9.20 0.78 -2.29
C ILE A 64 -9.40 0.13 -0.93
N ASN A 65 -10.66 -0.04 -0.52
CA ASN A 65 -10.99 -0.83 0.66
C ASN A 65 -10.50 -2.28 0.47
N PRO A 66 -9.62 -2.80 1.37
CA PRO A 66 -9.10 -4.17 1.27
C PRO A 66 -10.18 -5.27 1.26
N GLN A 67 -11.38 -5.00 1.80
CA GLN A 67 -12.50 -5.93 1.72
C GLN A 67 -12.91 -6.24 0.28
N LEU A 68 -12.85 -5.24 -0.62
CA LEU A 68 -13.15 -5.45 -2.04
C LEU A 68 -12.12 -6.38 -2.70
N ILE A 69 -10.85 -6.26 -2.29
CA ILE A 69 -9.78 -7.15 -2.73
C ILE A 69 -10.04 -8.59 -2.26
N ILE A 70 -10.33 -8.76 -0.96
CA ILE A 70 -10.63 -10.06 -0.36
C ILE A 70 -11.80 -10.73 -1.08
N ASN A 71 -12.90 -10.00 -1.27
CA ASN A 71 -14.07 -10.52 -1.95
C ASN A 71 -13.78 -10.97 -3.38
N GLN A 72 -12.89 -10.26 -4.08
CA GLN A 72 -12.52 -10.60 -5.45
C GLN A 72 -11.52 -11.76 -5.51
N LEU A 73 -10.55 -11.81 -4.60
CA LEU A 73 -9.61 -12.92 -4.49
C LEU A 73 -10.30 -14.25 -4.17
N ARG A 74 -11.30 -14.24 -3.28
CA ARG A 74 -12.10 -15.44 -2.97
C ARG A 74 -12.86 -16.01 -4.15
N LYS A 75 -13.20 -15.19 -5.15
CA LYS A 75 -13.81 -15.70 -6.40
C LYS A 75 -12.80 -16.45 -7.28
N ILE A 76 -11.51 -16.09 -7.18
CA ILE A 76 -10.43 -16.73 -7.93
C ILE A 76 -9.89 -17.94 -7.16
N GLN A 77 -9.76 -17.80 -5.85
CA GLN A 77 -9.24 -18.83 -4.95
C GLN A 77 -10.18 -19.00 -3.74
N PRO A 78 -11.23 -19.84 -3.86
CA PRO A 78 -12.27 -20.00 -2.82
C PRO A 78 -11.73 -20.45 -1.45
N ASN A 79 -10.59 -21.16 -1.44
CA ASN A 79 -9.97 -21.68 -0.22
C ASN A 79 -8.93 -20.71 0.38
N LEU A 80 -8.86 -19.46 -0.10
CA LEU A 80 -7.95 -18.47 0.43
C LEU A 80 -8.28 -18.20 1.91
N ASP A 81 -7.37 -18.61 2.79
CA ASP A 81 -7.49 -18.34 4.22
C ASP A 81 -7.07 -16.91 4.51
N ILE A 82 -8.07 -16.09 4.81
CA ILE A 82 -7.89 -14.70 5.25
C ILE A 82 -8.60 -14.58 6.59
N THR A 83 -7.87 -14.87 7.66
CA THR A 83 -8.44 -14.83 9.01
C THR A 83 -8.10 -13.53 9.72
N ARG A 84 -9.14 -12.88 10.29
CA ARG A 84 -9.06 -11.81 11.29
C ARG A 84 -8.10 -10.66 10.95
N MET A 85 -8.20 -10.14 9.76
CA MET A 85 -7.46 -8.93 9.39
C MET A 85 -8.24 -7.68 9.78
N LYS A 86 -7.51 -6.63 10.07
CA LYS A 86 -8.05 -5.28 10.29
C LYS A 86 -7.38 -4.29 9.36
N CYS A 87 -8.05 -3.21 9.05
CA CYS A 87 -7.39 -2.10 8.39
C CYS A 87 -7.76 -0.76 9.02
N PHE A 88 -6.82 0.17 8.93
CA PHE A 88 -7.08 1.58 9.15
C PHE A 88 -7.79 2.14 7.93
N LYS A 89 -8.87 2.87 8.17
CA LYS A 89 -9.58 3.67 7.18
C LYS A 89 -9.32 5.13 7.52
N VAL A 90 -8.75 5.86 6.60
CA VAL A 90 -8.24 7.21 6.81
C VAL A 90 -8.94 8.18 5.88
N CYS A 91 -9.56 9.20 6.45
CA CYS A 91 -10.16 10.29 5.68
C CYS A 91 -9.06 11.21 5.14
N ILE A 92 -9.08 11.52 3.84
CA ILE A 92 -8.03 12.35 3.23
C ILE A 92 -8.02 13.75 3.84
N GLU A 93 -9.18 14.31 4.10
CA GLU A 93 -9.35 15.66 4.65
C GLU A 93 -8.76 15.81 6.08
N GLU A 94 -8.55 14.69 6.79
CA GLU A 94 -7.93 14.69 8.12
C GLU A 94 -6.40 14.71 8.09
N VAL A 95 -5.79 14.45 6.93
CA VAL A 95 -4.34 14.24 6.83
C VAL A 95 -3.64 15.06 5.76
N GLU A 96 -4.37 15.56 4.74
CA GLU A 96 -3.76 16.25 3.60
C GLU A 96 -3.02 17.55 3.97
N ASP A 97 -3.43 18.21 5.06
CA ASP A 97 -2.77 19.42 5.57
C ASP A 97 -1.74 19.15 6.68
N ILE A 98 -1.65 17.89 7.16
CA ILE A 98 -0.76 17.48 8.25
C ILE A 98 0.51 16.82 7.72
N TYR A 99 0.40 16.03 6.66
CA TYR A 99 1.50 15.23 6.13
C TYR A 99 1.86 15.62 4.70
N GLU A 100 3.17 15.65 4.41
CA GLU A 100 3.62 15.64 3.02
C GLU A 100 3.22 14.30 2.38
N GLY A 101 2.39 14.34 1.36
CA GLY A 101 1.86 13.14 0.74
C GLY A 101 1.74 13.21 -0.77
N VAL A 102 1.76 12.05 -1.42
CA VAL A 102 1.55 11.91 -2.85
C VAL A 102 0.62 10.73 -3.16
N ILE A 103 -0.02 10.82 -4.31
CA ILE A 103 -0.74 9.73 -4.95
C ILE A 103 0.23 9.10 -5.96
N PHE A 104 0.46 7.80 -5.85
CA PHE A 104 1.28 7.01 -6.76
C PHE A 104 0.38 6.10 -7.58
N GLU A 105 0.36 6.31 -8.90
CA GLU A 105 -0.36 5.50 -9.87
C GLU A 105 0.63 4.90 -10.86
N ARG A 106 0.84 3.60 -10.77
CA ARG A 106 1.70 2.91 -11.72
C ARG A 106 1.00 2.74 -13.06
N GLU A 107 1.44 3.44 -14.07
CA GLU A 107 0.83 3.45 -15.40
C GLU A 107 1.09 2.16 -16.19
N GLN A 108 2.28 1.57 -16.01
CA GLN A 108 2.70 0.41 -16.80
C GLN A 108 3.10 -0.77 -15.92
N SER A 109 2.83 -1.99 -16.42
CA SER A 109 3.44 -3.19 -15.86
C SER A 109 4.95 -3.09 -16.00
N ARG A 110 5.67 -3.29 -14.90
CA ARG A 110 7.12 -3.27 -14.94
C ARG A 110 7.65 -4.68 -15.03
N GLU A 111 8.53 -4.89 -15.99
CA GLU A 111 9.29 -6.12 -16.09
C GLU A 111 10.17 -6.33 -14.85
N LYS A 112 10.55 -7.57 -14.61
CA LYS A 112 11.43 -7.93 -13.50
C LYS A 112 12.68 -7.03 -13.48
N GLY A 113 12.93 -6.39 -12.35
CA GLY A 113 14.12 -5.57 -12.13
C GLY A 113 13.98 -4.08 -12.47
N ASN A 114 12.94 -3.63 -13.14
CA ASN A 114 12.72 -2.20 -13.37
C ASN A 114 11.70 -1.65 -12.36
N PHE A 115 12.20 -1.04 -11.29
CA PHE A 115 11.37 -0.45 -10.23
C PHE A 115 11.40 1.09 -10.22
N LYS A 116 11.97 1.71 -11.26
CA LYS A 116 12.05 3.16 -11.36
C LYS A 116 10.68 3.83 -11.23
N ILE A 117 10.61 4.91 -10.46
CA ILE A 117 9.42 5.74 -10.31
C ILE A 117 9.55 6.93 -11.26
N TYR A 118 8.55 7.12 -12.11
CA TYR A 118 8.53 8.23 -13.05
C TYR A 118 7.71 9.40 -12.48
N PRO A 119 8.10 10.67 -12.78
CA PRO A 119 7.33 11.83 -12.32
C PRO A 119 5.87 11.82 -12.76
N SER A 120 5.54 11.24 -13.92
CA SER A 120 4.17 11.10 -14.42
C SER A 120 3.27 10.21 -13.56
N GLU A 121 3.89 9.30 -12.79
CA GLU A 121 3.18 8.36 -11.91
C GLU A 121 2.86 8.95 -10.53
N VAL A 122 3.32 10.17 -10.24
CA VAL A 122 3.22 10.78 -8.91
C VAL A 122 2.51 12.13 -8.99
N LYS A 123 1.49 12.32 -8.17
CA LYS A 123 0.73 13.57 -8.03
C LYS A 123 0.70 13.99 -6.57
N LEU A 124 0.67 15.30 -6.32
CA LEU A 124 0.49 15.81 -4.96
C LEU A 124 -0.82 15.30 -4.35
N LEU A 125 -0.76 14.84 -3.11
CA LEU A 125 -1.92 14.39 -2.38
C LEU A 125 -2.79 15.59 -2.00
N ASN A 126 -4.00 15.61 -2.48
CA ASN A 126 -5.07 16.47 -2.01
C ASN A 126 -6.44 15.87 -2.39
N SER A 127 -7.48 16.31 -1.73
CA SER A 127 -8.85 15.81 -1.92
C SER A 127 -9.40 16.02 -3.33
N LYS A 128 -8.88 16.97 -4.10
CA LYS A 128 -9.27 17.21 -5.51
C LYS A 128 -8.65 16.17 -6.44
N ASN A 129 -7.38 15.86 -6.25
CA ASN A 129 -6.61 14.93 -7.11
C ASN A 129 -6.87 13.46 -6.76
N TYR A 130 -7.20 13.18 -5.49
CA TYR A 130 -7.39 11.82 -5.03
C TYR A 130 -8.72 11.22 -5.48
N LYS A 131 -8.67 9.95 -5.87
CA LYS A 131 -9.82 9.14 -6.22
C LYS A 131 -9.76 7.80 -5.50
N GLU A 132 -10.71 7.58 -4.61
CA GLU A 132 -10.94 6.27 -4.00
C GLU A 132 -11.55 5.33 -5.03
N LEU A 133 -11.07 4.08 -5.09
CA LEU A 133 -11.62 3.06 -5.97
C LEU A 133 -12.81 2.36 -5.30
N SER A 134 -13.92 2.25 -6.03
CA SER A 134 -15.11 1.53 -5.61
C SER A 134 -15.15 0.05 -6.05
N SER A 135 -14.19 -0.36 -6.88
CA SER A 135 -14.03 -1.75 -7.35
C SER A 135 -12.59 -2.06 -7.68
N VAL A 136 -12.23 -3.34 -7.66
CA VAL A 136 -10.91 -3.81 -8.07
C VAL A 136 -10.72 -3.59 -9.57
N PRO A 137 -9.60 -2.97 -10.01
CA PRO A 137 -9.32 -2.76 -11.43
C PRO A 137 -9.23 -4.08 -12.20
N GLU A 138 -9.70 -4.11 -13.45
CA GLU A 138 -9.64 -5.31 -14.30
C GLU A 138 -8.22 -5.84 -14.49
N LYS A 139 -7.23 -4.95 -14.69
CA LYS A 139 -5.81 -5.32 -14.78
C LYS A 139 -5.29 -6.07 -13.54
N THR A 140 -5.83 -5.75 -12.36
CA THR A 140 -5.50 -6.43 -11.10
C THR A 140 -6.08 -7.84 -11.10
N ILE A 141 -7.34 -7.98 -11.56
CA ILE A 141 -8.04 -9.27 -11.66
C ILE A 141 -7.32 -10.19 -12.67
N GLU A 142 -6.94 -9.65 -13.83
CA GLU A 142 -6.17 -10.37 -14.86
C GLU A 142 -4.82 -10.83 -14.32
N TYR A 143 -4.13 -9.97 -13.56
CA TYR A 143 -2.88 -10.34 -12.90
C TYR A 143 -3.08 -11.53 -11.94
N TRP A 144 -4.11 -11.49 -11.09
CA TRP A 144 -4.37 -12.58 -10.15
C TRP A 144 -4.74 -13.88 -10.85
N LYS A 145 -5.56 -13.86 -11.89
CA LYS A 145 -5.91 -15.06 -12.69
C LYS A 145 -4.66 -15.68 -13.33
N ARG A 146 -3.75 -14.84 -13.85
CA ARG A 146 -2.49 -15.32 -14.41
C ARG A 146 -1.61 -15.96 -13.33
N VAL A 147 -1.42 -15.29 -12.18
CA VAL A 147 -0.63 -15.82 -11.07
C VAL A 147 -1.17 -17.15 -10.55
N GLU A 148 -2.51 -17.29 -10.47
CA GLU A 148 -3.16 -18.56 -10.12
C GLU A 148 -2.81 -19.66 -11.10
N SER A 149 -2.89 -19.39 -12.40
CA SER A 149 -2.55 -20.39 -13.43
C SER A 149 -1.08 -20.81 -13.43
N GLU A 150 -0.18 -19.92 -12.98
CA GLU A 150 1.25 -20.12 -12.90
C GLU A 150 1.72 -20.73 -11.54
N GLY A 151 0.80 -20.88 -10.56
CA GLY A 151 1.11 -21.36 -9.21
C GLY A 151 1.96 -20.38 -8.39
N GLY A 152 1.87 -19.10 -8.68
CA GLY A 152 2.66 -18.03 -8.05
C GLY A 152 2.05 -17.52 -6.76
N LYS A 153 2.76 -16.57 -6.11
CA LYS A 153 2.29 -15.87 -4.92
C LYS A 153 1.61 -14.55 -5.30
N TYR A 154 0.40 -14.36 -4.83
CA TYR A 154 -0.36 -13.12 -5.07
C TYR A 154 0.29 -11.90 -4.40
N LEU A 155 0.42 -10.82 -5.17
CA LEU A 155 0.51 -9.47 -4.63
C LEU A 155 -0.92 -8.92 -4.54
N TRP A 156 -1.27 -8.30 -3.42
CA TRP A 156 -2.64 -7.84 -3.19
C TRP A 156 -3.00 -6.58 -3.96
N PHE A 157 -2.03 -5.69 -4.17
CA PHE A 157 -2.27 -4.34 -4.66
C PHE A 157 -1.60 -4.00 -6.02
N PRO A 158 -1.43 -4.93 -6.98
CA PRO A 158 -0.91 -4.57 -8.29
C PRO A 158 -1.93 -3.66 -9.01
N TYR A 159 -1.45 -2.63 -9.67
CA TYR A 159 -2.25 -1.64 -10.42
C TYR A 159 -3.30 -0.87 -9.58
N ILE A 160 -3.22 -0.93 -8.28
CA ILE A 160 -4.04 -0.13 -7.38
C ILE A 160 -3.24 1.13 -7.02
N PRO A 161 -3.83 2.33 -7.15
CA PRO A 161 -3.19 3.55 -6.70
C PRO A 161 -2.88 3.51 -5.21
N HIS A 162 -1.74 4.08 -4.83
CA HIS A 162 -1.32 4.19 -3.45
C HIS A 162 -1.25 5.65 -3.02
N VAL A 163 -1.48 5.89 -1.76
CA VAL A 163 -1.15 7.14 -1.08
C VAL A 163 0.11 6.89 -0.27
N PHE A 164 1.12 7.74 -0.46
CA PHE A 164 2.34 7.73 0.32
C PHE A 164 2.38 8.94 1.23
N LEU A 165 2.51 8.73 2.52
CA LEU A 165 2.73 9.78 3.51
C LEU A 165 4.16 9.68 4.02
N LYS A 166 4.89 10.81 3.99
CA LYS A 166 6.30 10.87 4.39
C LYS A 166 6.43 10.84 5.90
N GLY A 167 7.35 10.01 6.40
CA GLY A 167 7.63 9.86 7.83
C GLY A 167 6.57 9.03 8.57
N ALA A 168 6.69 9.02 9.90
CA ALA A 168 5.78 8.31 10.78
C ALA A 168 4.39 8.95 10.82
N VAL A 169 3.34 8.12 10.79
CA VAL A 169 1.94 8.56 10.73
C VAL A 169 1.21 8.17 12.01
N ASP A 170 0.65 9.13 12.72
CA ASP A 170 -0.15 8.90 13.93
C ASP A 170 -1.50 8.30 13.55
N THR A 171 -1.89 7.22 14.23
CA THR A 171 -3.11 6.46 13.96
C THR A 171 -4.20 6.66 15.01
N THR A 172 -3.99 7.57 15.98
CA THR A 172 -4.85 7.72 17.15
C THR A 172 -6.31 7.99 16.78
N HIS A 173 -6.53 8.70 15.66
CA HIS A 173 -7.86 9.10 15.20
C HIS A 173 -8.36 8.27 14.01
N PHE A 174 -7.59 7.30 13.54
CA PHE A 174 -8.00 6.49 12.41
C PHE A 174 -9.09 5.50 12.81
N GLU A 175 -10.10 5.37 11.95
CA GLU A 175 -11.10 4.32 12.07
C GLU A 175 -10.46 2.96 11.82
N VAL A 176 -10.71 1.98 12.70
CA VAL A 176 -10.29 0.59 12.50
C VAL A 176 -11.48 -0.23 12.09
N ILE A 177 -11.41 -0.86 10.94
CA ILE A 177 -12.46 -1.75 10.43
C ILE A 177 -11.96 -3.20 10.38
N ASP A 178 -12.83 -4.14 10.73
CA ASP A 178 -12.59 -5.58 10.57
C ASP A 178 -12.80 -5.99 9.12
N LEU A 179 -11.94 -6.88 8.62
CA LEU A 179 -12.05 -7.49 7.31
C LEU A 179 -12.56 -8.93 7.46
N VAL A 180 -13.57 -9.30 6.69
CA VAL A 180 -14.29 -10.59 6.78
C VAL A 180 -14.25 -11.38 5.47
#